data_f5de7ca3ae1cd712b8ad14aecdf8434f
#
_entry.id   f5de7ca3ae1cd712b8ad14aecdf8434f
#
_cell.length_a   1.000
_cell.length_b   1.000
_cell.length_c   1.000
_cell.angle_alpha   90.00
_cell.angle_beta   90.00
_cell.angle_gamma   90.00
#
_symmetry.space_group_name_H-M   'P 1'
#
loop_
_entity.id
_entity.type
_entity.pdbx_description
1 polymer ?
#
loop_
_entity_poly.entity_id
_entity_poly.type
_entity_poly.pdbx_seq_one_letter_code
_entity_poly.pdbx_strand_id
1 'polypeptide(L)'
;MKPSLLLSGDRANFTTLAVDLQKGEIKIVADYRAPESVSWIELESSNGDVDRLIALSEGEESGLLFTFELNHSKKTCIITSQQPTLGAPAHFIALGTYLGGSVSLYPISITEKEGLRLKDTPRTELLPEFPYKAAGHGPNKGRQQQCHVHQVLEDKRGLLYAPDLGADRVWVLNRDGPELKVQGWLLCPPGTGPRHAVLTPDEKLIYVIGELSHNVIAFELSTLRDQDVQPINGFEVNVIPPNVHPGHQFMMDSAEISLHPKIPNVLYVSNRWERHITQREPHLQNVHEQLQGDAIAVILLSGNGKECQEIKHVRTNLDTIRGFGLSDDGKFVVVAGQERGGIEIYSISGDRGDLWTLVAILSEGLDSGIKHAVWL
;
A
#
# COMPACT_ATOMS: atom_id res chain seq x y z
N MET A 1 -23.52 -3.31 -13.63
CA MET A 1 -22.47 -2.51 -14.27
C MET A 1 -21.28 -3.42 -14.51
N LYS A 2 -20.48 -3.26 -15.57
CA LYS A 2 -19.23 -4.01 -15.69
C LYS A 2 -18.25 -3.41 -14.71
N PRO A 3 -17.41 -4.21 -14.05
CA PRO A 3 -16.38 -3.67 -13.16
C PRO A 3 -15.44 -2.76 -13.94
N SER A 4 -15.06 -1.67 -13.32
CA SER A 4 -14.12 -0.68 -13.86
C SER A 4 -12.95 -0.47 -12.92
N LEU A 5 -11.84 0.01 -13.48
CA LEU A 5 -10.62 0.31 -12.73
C LEU A 5 -10.19 1.73 -13.00
N LEU A 6 -9.57 2.35 -12.02
CA LEU A 6 -8.86 3.61 -12.15
C LEU A 6 -7.37 3.38 -11.86
N LEU A 7 -6.52 3.81 -12.79
CA LEU A 7 -5.07 3.73 -12.67
C LEU A 7 -4.46 5.09 -12.38
N SER A 8 -3.44 5.11 -11.52
CA SER A 8 -2.64 6.29 -11.20
C SER A 8 -1.17 5.93 -10.99
N GLY A 9 -0.31 6.95 -10.87
CA GLY A 9 1.12 6.75 -10.62
C GLY A 9 1.97 7.92 -11.09
N ASP A 10 3.22 7.65 -11.47
CA ASP A 10 4.16 8.61 -12.11
C ASP A 10 3.74 8.85 -13.55
N ARG A 11 2.56 9.41 -13.71
CA ARG A 11 1.83 9.56 -14.98
C ARG A 11 1.12 10.90 -14.99
N ALA A 12 0.98 11.51 -16.17
CA ALA A 12 0.25 12.77 -16.33
C ALA A 12 -1.28 12.59 -16.28
N ASN A 13 -1.76 11.34 -16.34
CA ASN A 13 -3.19 11.06 -16.45
C ASN A 13 -3.65 9.97 -15.48
N PHE A 14 -4.88 10.11 -15.03
CA PHE A 14 -5.69 8.99 -14.60
C PHE A 14 -6.21 8.24 -15.83
N THR A 15 -6.15 6.91 -15.80
CA THR A 15 -6.71 6.07 -16.88
C THR A 15 -7.84 5.23 -16.32
N THR A 16 -9.04 5.36 -16.89
CA THR A 16 -10.16 4.48 -16.57
C THR A 16 -10.22 3.30 -17.53
N LEU A 17 -10.50 2.13 -16.98
CA LEU A 17 -10.57 0.87 -17.71
C LEU A 17 -11.93 0.21 -17.51
N ALA A 18 -12.48 -0.37 -18.57
CA ALA A 18 -13.60 -1.30 -18.50
C ALA A 18 -13.06 -2.73 -18.52
N VAL A 19 -13.56 -3.57 -17.62
CA VAL A 19 -13.13 -4.96 -17.47
C VAL A 19 -14.29 -5.90 -17.81
N ASP A 20 -14.06 -6.86 -18.71
CA ASP A 20 -14.96 -7.98 -18.98
C ASP A 20 -14.31 -9.27 -18.48
N LEU A 21 -14.57 -9.59 -17.20
CA LEU A 21 -13.96 -10.75 -16.53
C LEU A 21 -14.37 -12.10 -17.14
N GLN A 22 -15.52 -12.15 -17.85
CA GLN A 22 -15.96 -13.40 -18.51
C GLN A 22 -15.18 -13.67 -19.79
N LYS A 23 -14.81 -12.58 -20.50
CA LYS A 23 -14.03 -12.67 -21.74
C LYS A 23 -12.54 -12.55 -21.51
N GLY A 24 -12.09 -12.14 -20.32
CA GLY A 24 -10.70 -11.80 -20.04
C GLY A 24 -10.22 -10.55 -20.81
N GLU A 25 -11.12 -9.59 -21.05
CA GLU A 25 -10.82 -8.38 -21.81
C GLU A 25 -10.74 -7.16 -20.91
N ILE A 26 -9.72 -6.32 -21.13
CA ILE A 26 -9.56 -5.01 -20.53
C ILE A 26 -9.47 -3.98 -21.63
N LYS A 27 -10.21 -2.87 -21.51
CA LYS A 27 -10.22 -1.79 -22.50
C LYS A 27 -10.04 -0.43 -21.84
N ILE A 28 -9.14 0.39 -22.38
CA ILE A 28 -9.01 1.79 -21.99
C ILE A 28 -10.30 2.51 -22.41
N VAL A 29 -10.92 3.21 -21.45
CA VAL A 29 -12.18 3.97 -21.67
C VAL A 29 -11.88 5.44 -21.89
N ALA A 30 -11.06 6.02 -21.00
CA ALA A 30 -10.68 7.42 -21.07
C ALA A 30 -9.43 7.71 -20.23
N ASP A 31 -8.72 8.76 -20.63
CA ASP A 31 -7.64 9.37 -19.88
C ASP A 31 -8.09 10.76 -19.41
N TYR A 32 -7.75 11.10 -18.18
CA TYR A 32 -8.04 12.39 -17.57
C TYR A 32 -6.77 12.98 -16.99
N ARG A 33 -6.52 14.25 -17.23
CA ARG A 33 -5.36 14.92 -16.66
C ARG A 33 -5.38 14.82 -15.13
N ALA A 34 -4.28 14.38 -14.55
CA ALA A 34 -4.07 14.22 -13.13
C ALA A 34 -2.88 15.06 -12.64
N PRO A 35 -2.77 15.37 -11.34
CA PRO A 35 -1.51 15.76 -10.74
C PRO A 35 -0.43 14.70 -10.98
N GLU A 36 0.82 15.12 -11.03
CA GLU A 36 1.94 14.19 -11.21
C GLU A 36 2.11 13.29 -9.98
N SER A 37 2.61 12.07 -10.21
CA SER A 37 3.00 11.14 -9.14
C SER A 37 1.88 10.82 -8.14
N VAL A 38 0.66 10.53 -8.63
CA VAL A 38 -0.45 10.12 -7.76
C VAL A 38 -0.25 8.67 -7.34
N SER A 39 0.20 8.46 -6.12
CA SER A 39 0.62 7.15 -5.61
C SER A 39 -0.46 6.36 -4.90
N TRP A 40 -1.53 7.03 -4.46
CA TRP A 40 -2.64 6.41 -3.76
C TRP A 40 -3.97 7.08 -4.08
N ILE A 41 -5.03 6.27 -4.20
CA ILE A 41 -6.41 6.71 -4.43
C ILE A 41 -7.32 5.83 -3.58
N GLU A 42 -8.33 6.43 -2.96
CA GLU A 42 -9.43 5.72 -2.31
C GLU A 42 -10.79 6.17 -2.87
N LEU A 43 -11.68 5.20 -3.01
CA LEU A 43 -13.07 5.44 -3.37
C LEU A 43 -13.88 5.69 -2.09
N GLU A 44 -14.33 6.93 -1.90
CA GLU A 44 -15.12 7.33 -0.75
C GLU A 44 -16.61 7.02 -0.91
N SER A 45 -17.12 7.22 -2.10
CA SER A 45 -18.52 6.91 -2.40
C SER A 45 -18.76 6.82 -3.91
N SER A 46 -19.75 6.00 -4.29
CA SER A 46 -20.22 5.87 -5.67
C SER A 46 -21.74 5.83 -5.72
N ASN A 47 -22.33 6.46 -6.73
CA ASN A 47 -23.75 6.31 -7.05
C ASN A 47 -23.98 5.57 -8.37
N GLY A 48 -22.91 4.96 -8.91
CA GLY A 48 -22.90 4.20 -10.15
C GLY A 48 -22.66 5.04 -11.41
N ASP A 49 -22.79 6.38 -11.37
CA ASP A 49 -22.43 7.29 -12.46
C ASP A 49 -21.33 8.27 -12.04
N VAL A 50 -21.29 8.64 -10.77
CA VAL A 50 -20.29 9.53 -10.19
C VAL A 50 -19.61 8.86 -9.04
N ASP A 51 -18.30 8.71 -9.17
CA ASP A 51 -17.41 8.28 -8.09
C ASP A 51 -16.77 9.51 -7.45
N ARG A 52 -16.72 9.52 -6.12
CA ARG A 52 -16.04 10.52 -5.31
C ARG A 52 -14.82 9.89 -4.67
N LEU A 53 -13.69 10.46 -4.98
CA LEU A 53 -12.40 9.88 -4.64
C LEU A 53 -11.52 10.91 -3.94
N ILE A 54 -10.63 10.41 -3.12
CA ILE A 54 -9.54 11.15 -2.50
C ILE A 54 -8.21 10.59 -3.00
N ALA A 55 -7.20 11.43 -3.19
CA ALA A 55 -5.93 11.03 -3.76
C ALA A 55 -4.74 11.83 -3.22
N LEU A 56 -3.56 11.20 -3.29
CA LEU A 56 -2.27 11.77 -2.93
C LEU A 56 -1.37 11.89 -4.15
N SER A 57 -0.73 13.04 -4.27
CA SER A 57 0.36 13.29 -5.22
C SER A 57 1.66 13.45 -4.44
N GLU A 58 2.66 12.63 -4.76
CA GLU A 58 3.98 12.67 -4.13
C GLU A 58 4.82 13.81 -4.73
N GLY A 59 5.38 14.66 -3.86
CA GLY A 59 6.37 15.66 -4.23
C GLY A 59 7.50 15.64 -3.21
N GLU A 60 8.75 15.89 -3.61
CA GLU A 60 9.90 15.80 -2.70
C GLU A 60 9.82 16.83 -1.56
N GLU A 61 9.58 18.10 -1.85
CA GLU A 61 9.48 19.16 -0.84
C GLU A 61 8.05 19.27 -0.27
N SER A 62 7.05 19.15 -1.14
CA SER A 62 5.63 19.18 -0.77
C SER A 62 4.83 18.33 -1.73
N GLY A 63 3.89 17.57 -1.19
CA GLY A 63 2.91 16.83 -1.98
C GLY A 63 1.55 17.53 -1.98
N LEU A 64 0.55 16.81 -2.47
CA LEU A 64 -0.81 17.30 -2.58
C LEU A 64 -1.81 16.24 -2.11
N LEU A 65 -2.70 16.61 -1.21
CA LEU A 65 -3.90 15.88 -0.90
C LEU A 65 -5.06 16.54 -1.66
N PHE A 66 -5.86 15.76 -2.38
CA PHE A 66 -6.97 16.32 -3.15
C PHE A 66 -8.15 15.37 -3.24
N THR A 67 -9.33 15.94 -3.41
CA THR A 67 -10.56 15.20 -3.71
C THR A 67 -10.97 15.47 -5.14
N PHE A 68 -11.61 14.48 -5.78
CA PHE A 68 -12.09 14.63 -7.14
C PHE A 68 -13.34 13.80 -7.40
N GLU A 69 -14.10 14.20 -8.41
CA GLU A 69 -15.27 13.47 -8.92
C GLU A 69 -14.97 12.95 -10.32
N LEU A 70 -15.22 11.65 -10.52
CA LEU A 70 -15.18 10.98 -11.80
C LEU A 70 -16.62 10.70 -12.24
N ASN A 71 -17.06 11.34 -13.34
CA ASN A 71 -18.38 11.12 -13.91
C ASN A 71 -18.27 10.27 -15.17
N HIS A 72 -18.84 9.05 -15.12
CA HIS A 72 -18.70 8.06 -16.18
C HIS A 72 -19.48 8.42 -17.44
N SER A 73 -20.73 8.89 -17.29
CA SER A 73 -21.59 9.25 -18.43
C SER A 73 -21.09 10.48 -19.17
N LYS A 74 -20.62 11.49 -18.42
CA LYS A 74 -20.07 12.74 -18.99
C LYS A 74 -18.62 12.60 -19.40
N LYS A 75 -17.93 11.53 -19.00
CA LYS A 75 -16.47 11.33 -19.17
C LYS A 75 -15.68 12.55 -18.68
N THR A 76 -15.92 12.97 -17.43
CA THR A 76 -15.21 14.08 -16.80
C THR A 76 -14.59 13.66 -15.49
N CYS A 77 -13.40 14.22 -15.21
CA CYS A 77 -12.72 14.10 -13.93
C CYS A 77 -12.41 15.52 -13.42
N ILE A 78 -12.95 15.88 -12.26
CA ILE A 78 -12.88 17.25 -11.74
C ILE A 78 -12.33 17.22 -10.32
N ILE A 79 -11.18 17.88 -10.12
CA ILE A 79 -10.65 18.11 -8.75
C ILE A 79 -11.61 19.05 -8.04
N THR A 80 -12.13 18.61 -6.90
CA THR A 80 -13.15 19.33 -6.14
C THR A 80 -12.57 20.15 -5.00
N SER A 81 -11.46 19.72 -4.41
CA SER A 81 -10.68 20.47 -3.43
C SER A 81 -9.25 19.93 -3.34
N GLN A 82 -8.32 20.75 -2.85
CA GLN A 82 -6.94 20.33 -2.67
C GLN A 82 -6.25 21.11 -1.55
N GLN A 83 -5.27 20.47 -0.91
CA GLN A 83 -4.40 21.09 0.10
C GLN A 83 -2.96 20.57 -0.03
N PRO A 84 -1.94 21.42 0.23
CA PRO A 84 -0.56 20.98 0.25
C PRO A 84 -0.30 20.08 1.47
N THR A 85 0.65 19.17 1.30
CA THR A 85 1.16 18.29 2.36
C THR A 85 2.65 18.56 2.57
N LEU A 86 3.25 17.99 3.60
CA LEU A 86 4.70 17.84 3.68
C LEU A 86 5.18 16.82 2.63
N GLY A 87 6.50 16.76 2.42
CA GLY A 87 7.10 15.98 1.33
C GLY A 87 6.70 14.50 1.31
N ALA A 88 6.47 14.00 0.11
CA ALA A 88 6.13 12.62 -0.22
C ALA A 88 5.03 12.00 0.67
N PRO A 89 3.77 12.48 0.59
CA PRO A 89 2.65 11.87 1.31
C PRO A 89 2.41 10.44 0.80
N ALA A 90 2.06 9.53 1.69
CA ALA A 90 1.99 8.11 1.35
C ALA A 90 0.63 7.42 1.56
N HIS A 91 -0.25 7.87 2.48
CA HIS A 91 -1.55 7.22 2.76
C HIS A 91 -2.56 8.13 3.48
N PHE A 92 -3.90 7.77 3.50
CA PHE A 92 -5.04 8.61 3.95
C PHE A 92 -5.74 8.29 5.25
N ILE A 93 -6.74 9.13 5.56
CA ILE A 93 -7.59 9.38 6.73
C ILE A 93 -6.82 10.19 7.78
N ALA A 94 -5.70 9.69 8.20
CA ALA A 94 -4.57 10.43 8.71
C ALA A 94 -3.43 10.21 7.70
N LEU A 95 -2.81 11.25 7.28
CA LEU A 95 -1.79 11.23 6.25
C LEU A 95 -0.41 10.97 6.87
N GLY A 96 0.25 9.90 6.43
CA GLY A 96 1.69 9.70 6.66
C GLY A 96 2.51 10.44 5.61
N THR A 97 3.56 11.14 6.01
CA THR A 97 4.49 11.78 5.07
C THR A 97 5.87 11.13 5.16
N TYR A 98 6.32 10.53 4.07
CA TYR A 98 7.58 9.79 4.04
C TYR A 98 8.79 10.71 4.26
N LEU A 99 8.95 11.75 3.45
CA LEU A 99 10.06 12.70 3.61
C LEU A 99 9.81 13.70 4.73
N GLY A 100 8.55 14.04 5.00
CA GLY A 100 8.18 14.90 6.13
C GLY A 100 8.27 14.24 7.49
N GLY A 101 8.24 12.90 7.54
CA GLY A 101 8.32 12.11 8.78
C GLY A 101 7.16 12.35 9.75
N SER A 102 6.00 12.80 9.27
CA SER A 102 4.88 13.23 10.11
C SER A 102 3.61 12.42 9.88
N VAL A 103 2.70 12.52 10.85
CA VAL A 103 1.29 12.15 10.72
C VAL A 103 0.44 13.40 10.75
N SER A 104 -0.43 13.58 9.75
CA SER A 104 -1.28 14.76 9.62
C SER A 104 -2.74 14.35 9.45
N LEU A 105 -3.67 15.05 10.13
CA LEU A 105 -5.10 14.89 9.95
C LEU A 105 -5.65 16.04 9.09
N TYR A 106 -6.32 15.69 8.01
CA TYR A 106 -7.01 16.64 7.15
C TYR A 106 -8.53 16.46 7.32
N PRO A 107 -9.22 17.48 7.85
CA PRO A 107 -10.66 17.40 7.96
C PRO A 107 -11.34 17.35 6.59
N ILE A 108 -12.26 16.40 6.42
CA ILE A 108 -13.08 16.25 5.21
C ILE A 108 -14.55 16.54 5.52
N SER A 109 -15.33 16.84 4.51
CA SER A 109 -16.78 16.91 4.57
C SER A 109 -17.39 16.25 3.34
N ILE A 110 -18.49 15.55 3.56
CA ILE A 110 -19.31 14.99 2.48
C ILE A 110 -20.71 15.58 2.63
N THR A 111 -21.17 16.31 1.63
CA THR A 111 -22.54 16.87 1.59
C THR A 111 -23.20 16.55 0.26
N GLU A 112 -24.54 16.49 0.24
CA GLU A 112 -25.26 16.27 -1.02
C GLU A 112 -25.03 17.39 -2.04
N LYS A 113 -24.85 18.63 -1.57
CA LYS A 113 -24.71 19.82 -2.41
C LYS A 113 -23.30 20.00 -2.98
N GLU A 114 -22.28 19.75 -2.15
CA GLU A 114 -20.89 20.09 -2.48
C GLU A 114 -20.01 18.85 -2.75
N GLY A 115 -20.57 17.66 -2.51
CA GLY A 115 -19.84 16.40 -2.63
C GLY A 115 -18.79 16.23 -1.56
N LEU A 116 -17.70 15.53 -1.90
CA LEU A 116 -16.54 15.31 -1.05
C LEU A 116 -15.58 16.50 -1.15
N ARG A 117 -15.21 17.07 0.00
CA ARG A 117 -14.33 18.25 0.10
C ARG A 117 -13.35 18.14 1.27
N LEU A 118 -12.14 18.62 1.07
CA LEU A 118 -11.26 19.01 2.17
C LEU A 118 -11.74 20.31 2.80
N LYS A 119 -11.76 20.40 4.12
CA LYS A 119 -12.15 21.64 4.82
C LYS A 119 -10.97 22.60 4.89
N ASP A 120 -11.25 23.90 4.85
CA ASP A 120 -10.25 24.97 5.00
C ASP A 120 -9.79 25.18 6.47
N THR A 121 -10.03 24.22 7.36
CA THR A 121 -9.57 24.28 8.74
C THR A 121 -8.14 23.79 8.85
N PRO A 122 -7.33 24.32 9.81
CA PRO A 122 -5.97 23.86 9.97
C PRO A 122 -5.88 22.36 10.16
N ARG A 123 -4.93 21.75 9.46
CA ARG A 123 -4.57 20.35 9.70
C ARG A 123 -3.93 20.22 11.08
N THR A 124 -4.17 19.09 11.72
CA THR A 124 -3.39 18.66 12.88
C THR A 124 -2.18 17.88 12.38
N GLU A 125 -1.03 18.16 12.94
CA GLU A 125 0.22 17.50 12.55
C GLU A 125 1.02 17.08 13.77
N LEU A 126 1.60 15.88 13.68
CA LEU A 126 2.51 15.33 14.67
C LEU A 126 3.77 14.78 13.98
N LEU A 127 4.94 15.22 14.48
CA LEU A 127 6.24 14.64 14.14
C LEU A 127 6.69 13.73 15.30
N PRO A 128 6.69 12.41 15.12
CA PRO A 128 7.20 11.51 16.17
C PRO A 128 8.70 11.72 16.40
N GLU A 129 9.16 11.45 17.61
CA GLU A 129 10.58 11.57 17.92
C GLU A 129 11.38 10.41 17.31
N PHE A 130 12.40 10.76 16.51
CA PHE A 130 13.25 9.79 15.84
C PHE A 130 14.12 8.99 16.84
N PRO A 131 13.94 7.66 16.94
CA PRO A 131 14.58 6.86 17.99
C PRO A 131 16.09 6.72 17.83
N TYR A 132 16.62 6.85 16.63
CA TYR A 132 18.04 6.73 16.31
C TYR A 132 18.79 8.06 16.28
N LYS A 133 18.21 9.13 16.83
CA LYS A 133 18.77 10.50 16.80
C LYS A 133 20.21 10.57 17.31
N ALA A 134 20.55 9.82 18.37
CA ALA A 134 21.91 9.79 18.94
C ALA A 134 22.94 9.13 18.01
N ALA A 135 22.53 8.17 17.19
CA ALA A 135 23.39 7.50 16.20
C ALA A 135 23.40 8.21 14.84
N GLY A 136 22.46 9.13 14.62
CA GLY A 136 22.27 9.85 13.36
C GLY A 136 21.54 9.06 12.28
N HIS A 137 21.37 7.76 12.45
CA HIS A 137 20.64 6.86 11.53
C HIS A 137 20.31 5.51 12.20
N GLY A 138 19.31 4.81 11.68
CA GLY A 138 19.04 3.42 12.01
C GLY A 138 19.98 2.45 11.29
N PRO A 139 19.71 1.14 11.35
CA PRO A 139 20.55 0.11 10.74
C PRO A 139 20.82 0.32 9.25
N ASN A 140 19.80 0.72 8.48
CA ASN A 140 19.98 1.07 7.08
C ASN A 140 20.31 2.57 6.94
N LYS A 141 21.60 2.88 6.77
CA LYS A 141 22.09 4.27 6.68
C LYS A 141 21.49 5.08 5.53
N GLY A 142 21.12 4.43 4.43
CA GLY A 142 20.56 5.06 3.25
C GLY A 142 19.06 5.32 3.32
N ARG A 143 18.34 4.64 4.23
CA ARG A 143 16.88 4.66 4.27
C ARG A 143 16.30 5.03 5.65
N GLN A 144 17.13 5.14 6.70
CA GLN A 144 16.70 5.36 8.08
C GLN A 144 17.46 6.51 8.75
N GLN A 145 17.49 7.70 8.12
CA GLN A 145 18.11 8.90 8.67
C GLN A 145 17.16 9.74 9.53
N GLN A 146 15.86 9.52 9.37
CA GLN A 146 14.78 10.23 10.08
C GLN A 146 13.53 9.35 10.12
N CYS A 147 12.46 9.82 10.74
CA CYS A 147 11.15 9.20 10.59
C CYS A 147 10.68 9.24 9.13
N HIS A 148 10.09 8.15 8.67
CA HIS A 148 9.54 7.97 7.34
C HIS A 148 8.19 7.26 7.43
N VAL A 149 7.17 8.00 7.86
CA VAL A 149 5.81 7.43 8.01
C VAL A 149 5.24 7.11 6.63
N HIS A 150 4.92 5.83 6.39
CA HIS A 150 4.53 5.37 5.06
C HIS A 150 3.03 5.09 4.92
N GLN A 151 2.34 4.77 5.99
CA GLN A 151 0.90 4.52 6.04
C GLN A 151 0.32 5.03 7.35
N VAL A 152 -0.98 5.26 7.41
CA VAL A 152 -1.73 5.42 8.67
C VAL A 152 -3.03 4.64 8.56
N LEU A 153 -3.31 3.81 9.56
CA LEU A 153 -4.54 3.02 9.71
C LEU A 153 -5.30 3.51 10.92
N GLU A 154 -6.62 3.44 10.89
CA GLU A 154 -7.48 3.72 12.06
C GLU A 154 -8.24 2.45 12.44
N ASP A 155 -8.28 2.13 13.74
CA ASP A 155 -9.14 1.07 14.26
C ASP A 155 -10.53 1.62 14.68
N LYS A 156 -11.48 0.73 14.96
CA LYS A 156 -12.84 1.07 15.37
C LYS A 156 -12.91 1.86 16.69
N ARG A 157 -11.81 1.90 17.45
CA ARG A 157 -11.70 2.69 18.70
C ARG A 157 -11.19 4.10 18.44
N GLY A 158 -10.78 4.41 17.18
CA GLY A 158 -10.20 5.68 16.77
C GLY A 158 -8.70 5.81 17.07
N LEU A 159 -8.01 4.69 17.37
CA LEU A 159 -6.56 4.69 17.45
C LEU A 159 -5.95 4.63 16.04
N LEU A 160 -4.89 5.41 15.85
CA LEU A 160 -4.15 5.45 14.60
C LEU A 160 -2.86 4.65 14.74
N TYR A 161 -2.57 3.84 13.72
CA TYR A 161 -1.34 3.06 13.61
C TYR A 161 -0.56 3.58 12.43
N ALA A 162 0.67 4.04 12.66
CA ALA A 162 1.51 4.68 11.65
C ALA A 162 2.84 3.92 11.49
N PRO A 163 2.94 2.95 10.55
CA PRO A 163 4.21 2.32 10.19
C PRO A 163 5.22 3.36 9.74
N ASP A 164 6.40 3.33 10.39
CA ASP A 164 7.49 4.26 10.17
C ASP A 164 8.76 3.50 9.77
N LEU A 165 9.08 3.55 8.49
CA LEU A 165 10.23 2.85 7.91
C LEU A 165 11.55 3.30 8.53
N GLY A 166 11.67 4.58 8.83
CA GLY A 166 12.90 5.15 9.38
C GLY A 166 13.11 4.81 10.85
N ALA A 167 12.03 4.61 11.61
CA ALA A 167 12.05 4.46 13.05
C ALA A 167 12.02 3.00 13.54
N ASP A 168 11.82 2.02 12.66
CA ASP A 168 11.55 0.61 13.01
C ASP A 168 10.41 0.47 14.04
N ARG A 169 9.34 1.27 13.84
CA ARG A 169 8.18 1.30 14.73
C ARG A 169 6.88 1.43 13.94
N VAL A 170 5.79 0.97 14.55
CA VAL A 170 4.45 1.43 14.21
C VAL A 170 3.98 2.31 15.35
N TRP A 171 3.91 3.61 15.12
CA TRP A 171 3.43 4.55 16.13
C TRP A 171 1.96 4.30 16.41
N VAL A 172 1.57 4.30 17.68
CA VAL A 172 0.18 4.26 18.13
C VAL A 172 -0.20 5.64 18.64
N LEU A 173 -1.19 6.24 17.99
CA LEU A 173 -1.60 7.62 18.27
C LEU A 173 -3.06 7.66 18.66
N ASN A 174 -3.41 8.58 19.54
CA ASN A 174 -4.79 8.92 19.83
C ASN A 174 -5.06 10.38 19.48
N ARG A 175 -6.36 10.69 19.35
CA ARG A 175 -6.84 12.06 19.21
C ARG A 175 -7.24 12.58 20.59
N ASP A 176 -6.72 13.75 20.95
CA ASP A 176 -7.14 14.50 22.15
C ASP A 176 -7.69 15.85 21.71
N GLY A 177 -8.98 15.88 21.42
CA GLY A 177 -9.60 17.03 20.77
C GLY A 177 -9.02 17.28 19.37
N PRO A 178 -8.44 18.47 19.12
CA PRO A 178 -7.80 18.80 17.85
C PRO A 178 -6.35 18.30 17.75
N GLU A 179 -5.79 17.70 18.79
CA GLU A 179 -4.39 17.27 18.84
C GLU A 179 -4.23 15.79 18.59
N LEU A 180 -3.06 15.41 18.05
CA LEU A 180 -2.58 14.05 17.99
C LEU A 180 -1.52 13.84 19.08
N LYS A 181 -1.59 12.69 19.77
CA LYS A 181 -0.62 12.31 20.79
C LYS A 181 -0.13 10.88 20.57
N VAL A 182 1.19 10.67 20.70
CA VAL A 182 1.75 9.34 20.75
C VAL A 182 1.33 8.68 22.06
N GLN A 183 0.60 7.57 21.97
CA GLN A 183 0.23 6.73 23.11
C GLN A 183 1.30 5.68 23.40
N GLY A 184 1.95 5.16 22.34
CA GLY A 184 2.96 4.13 22.39
C GLY A 184 3.37 3.72 20.99
N TRP A 185 3.98 2.56 20.87
CA TRP A 185 4.40 1.99 19.57
C TRP A 185 4.47 0.47 19.60
N LEU A 186 4.39 -0.12 18.41
CA LEU A 186 4.73 -1.51 18.19
C LEU A 186 6.21 -1.52 17.77
N LEU A 187 7.06 -2.22 18.50
CA LEU A 187 8.49 -2.23 18.27
C LEU A 187 8.86 -3.31 17.25
N CYS A 188 9.30 -2.91 16.08
CA CYS A 188 9.84 -3.83 15.08
C CYS A 188 11.33 -4.09 15.31
N PRO A 189 11.85 -5.27 14.92
CA PRO A 189 13.29 -5.52 14.94
C PRO A 189 14.07 -4.46 14.16
N PRO A 190 15.28 -4.07 14.62
CA PRO A 190 16.09 -3.07 13.93
C PRO A 190 16.37 -3.44 12.46
N GLY A 191 16.15 -2.51 11.54
CA GLY A 191 16.32 -2.72 10.10
C GLY A 191 15.09 -3.32 9.40
N THR A 192 13.97 -3.46 10.10
CA THR A 192 12.69 -3.90 9.49
C THR A 192 12.22 -2.93 8.41
N GLY A 193 12.25 -1.63 8.68
CA GLY A 193 11.67 -0.63 7.80
C GLY A 193 10.16 -0.83 7.60
N PRO A 194 9.31 -0.70 8.64
CA PRO A 194 7.86 -0.86 8.53
C PRO A 194 7.27 0.04 7.47
N ARG A 195 6.53 -0.54 6.52
CA ARG A 195 5.99 0.18 5.38
C ARG A 195 4.47 0.26 5.41
N HIS A 196 3.82 -0.88 5.27
CA HIS A 196 2.37 -1.03 5.34
C HIS A 196 1.99 -2.05 6.41
N ALA A 197 0.76 -1.94 6.87
CA ALA A 197 0.19 -2.84 7.85
C ALA A 197 -1.29 -3.11 7.52
N VAL A 198 -1.84 -4.17 8.07
CA VAL A 198 -3.25 -4.51 7.95
C VAL A 198 -3.78 -5.05 9.28
N LEU A 199 -4.95 -4.54 9.70
CA LEU A 199 -5.68 -5.00 10.88
C LEU A 199 -6.53 -6.22 10.54
N THR A 200 -6.59 -7.20 11.43
CA THR A 200 -7.59 -8.25 11.30
C THR A 200 -9.02 -7.68 11.44
N PRO A 201 -10.06 -8.31 10.85
CA PRO A 201 -11.43 -7.80 10.93
C PRO A 201 -11.99 -7.65 12.35
N ASP A 202 -11.46 -8.44 13.30
CA ASP A 202 -11.78 -8.37 14.73
C ASP A 202 -10.83 -7.44 15.51
N GLU A 203 -9.86 -6.83 14.82
CA GLU A 203 -8.87 -5.88 15.35
C GLU A 203 -8.06 -6.39 16.53
N LYS A 204 -7.86 -7.72 16.62
CA LYS A 204 -7.00 -8.30 17.66
C LYS A 204 -5.55 -8.37 17.25
N LEU A 205 -5.27 -8.47 15.95
CA LEU A 205 -3.94 -8.55 15.40
C LEU A 205 -3.72 -7.46 14.36
N ILE A 206 -2.47 -7.03 14.25
CA ILE A 206 -1.97 -6.23 13.13
C ILE A 206 -0.77 -6.94 12.53
N TYR A 207 -0.76 -7.07 11.20
CA TYR A 207 0.38 -7.58 10.44
C TYR A 207 1.09 -6.41 9.77
N VAL A 208 2.40 -6.38 9.86
CA VAL A 208 3.24 -5.30 9.35
C VAL A 208 4.25 -5.87 8.39
N ILE A 209 4.33 -5.33 7.17
CA ILE A 209 5.39 -5.66 6.23
C ILE A 209 6.58 -4.73 6.40
N GLY A 210 7.76 -5.30 6.59
CA GLY A 210 9.04 -4.59 6.53
C GLY A 210 9.50 -4.48 5.08
N GLU A 211 9.64 -3.27 4.58
CA GLU A 211 10.18 -3.02 3.24
C GLU A 211 11.62 -3.48 3.11
N LEU A 212 12.43 -3.23 4.17
CA LEU A 212 13.87 -3.47 4.15
C LEU A 212 14.23 -4.90 4.58
N SER A 213 13.48 -5.48 5.53
CA SER A 213 13.71 -6.85 6.02
C SER A 213 13.00 -7.92 5.22
N HIS A 214 12.00 -7.54 4.41
CA HIS A 214 11.14 -8.47 3.66
C HIS A 214 10.36 -9.45 4.54
N ASN A 215 10.15 -9.10 5.80
CA ASN A 215 9.43 -9.95 6.74
C ASN A 215 8.06 -9.36 7.07
N VAL A 216 7.06 -10.21 7.15
CA VAL A 216 5.80 -9.90 7.82
C VAL A 216 5.96 -10.22 9.29
N ILE A 217 5.61 -9.25 10.14
CA ILE A 217 5.65 -9.35 11.60
C ILE A 217 4.23 -9.16 12.12
N ALA A 218 3.84 -9.88 13.17
CA ALA A 218 2.52 -9.76 13.79
C ALA A 218 2.60 -9.22 15.21
N PHE A 219 1.59 -8.42 15.58
CA PHE A 219 1.43 -7.90 16.94
C PHE A 219 0.01 -8.18 17.46
N GLU A 220 -0.08 -8.40 18.77
CA GLU A 220 -1.34 -8.57 19.47
C GLU A 220 -1.78 -7.23 20.08
N LEU A 221 -2.93 -6.69 19.64
CA LEU A 221 -3.40 -5.36 20.02
C LEU A 221 -4.06 -5.31 21.41
N SER A 222 -4.33 -6.45 22.02
CA SER A 222 -4.83 -6.52 23.41
C SER A 222 -3.80 -6.05 24.45
N THR A 223 -2.52 -6.01 24.06
CA THR A 223 -1.39 -5.60 24.92
C THR A 223 -1.04 -4.11 24.81
N LEU A 224 -1.82 -3.32 24.08
CA LEU A 224 -1.59 -1.87 23.85
C LEU A 224 -1.63 -0.98 25.13
N ARG A 225 -1.74 -1.57 26.31
CA ARG A 225 -1.62 -0.82 27.57
C ARG A 225 -0.20 -0.41 27.89
N ASP A 226 0.76 -1.09 27.28
CA ASP A 226 2.19 -0.85 27.44
C ASP A 226 2.66 0.08 26.30
N GLN A 227 3.58 0.99 26.64
CA GLN A 227 4.12 1.94 25.64
C GLN A 227 4.90 1.26 24.51
N ASP A 228 5.37 0.04 24.76
CA ASP A 228 6.30 -0.69 23.89
C ASP A 228 5.81 -2.14 23.71
N VAL A 229 5.04 -2.37 22.63
CA VAL A 229 4.46 -3.68 22.33
C VAL A 229 5.44 -4.47 21.47
N GLN A 230 5.76 -5.68 21.92
CA GLN A 230 6.66 -6.59 21.23
C GLN A 230 5.92 -7.44 20.18
N PRO A 231 6.62 -7.89 19.12
CA PRO A 231 6.05 -8.84 18.15
C PRO A 231 5.62 -10.15 18.81
N ILE A 232 4.67 -10.83 18.20
CA ILE A 232 4.34 -12.21 18.58
C ILE A 232 5.58 -13.09 18.36
N ASN A 233 6.00 -13.74 19.43
CA ASN A 233 7.21 -14.58 19.41
C ASN A 233 7.10 -15.68 18.35
N GLY A 234 8.11 -15.78 17.50
CA GLY A 234 8.17 -16.76 16.41
C GLY A 234 7.34 -16.43 15.17
N PHE A 235 6.65 -15.28 15.15
CA PHE A 235 5.97 -14.82 13.95
C PHE A 235 6.87 -13.82 13.18
N GLU A 236 7.67 -14.35 12.30
CA GLU A 236 8.48 -13.60 11.34
C GLU A 236 8.52 -14.38 10.02
N VAL A 237 7.85 -13.88 9.00
CA VAL A 237 7.64 -14.58 7.73
C VAL A 237 8.33 -13.83 6.61
N ASN A 238 9.43 -14.38 6.09
CA ASN A 238 10.11 -13.83 4.93
C ASN A 238 9.29 -14.07 3.66
N VAL A 239 9.03 -12.99 2.89
CA VAL A 239 8.16 -13.02 1.70
C VAL A 239 8.93 -13.11 0.38
N ILE A 240 10.26 -13.17 0.44
CA ILE A 240 11.10 -13.28 -0.75
C ILE A 240 10.93 -14.66 -1.38
N PRO A 241 10.78 -14.78 -2.71
CA PRO A 241 10.72 -16.05 -3.38
C PRO A 241 11.98 -16.91 -3.14
N PRO A 242 11.84 -18.23 -2.99
CA PRO A 242 12.95 -19.12 -2.59
C PRO A 242 14.06 -19.23 -3.62
N ASN A 243 13.83 -18.83 -4.87
CA ASN A 243 14.84 -18.79 -5.93
C ASN A 243 15.81 -17.59 -5.81
N VAL A 244 15.51 -16.60 -4.95
CA VAL A 244 16.40 -15.46 -4.72
C VAL A 244 17.46 -15.85 -3.68
N HIS A 245 18.73 -15.76 -4.08
CA HIS A 245 19.83 -16.05 -3.18
C HIS A 245 19.82 -15.12 -1.94
N PRO A 246 19.96 -15.61 -0.71
CA PRO A 246 19.90 -14.78 0.50
C PRO A 246 20.81 -13.54 0.47
N GLY A 247 22.01 -13.66 -0.10
CA GLY A 247 22.94 -12.53 -0.25
C GLY A 247 22.51 -11.44 -1.24
N HIS A 248 21.39 -11.62 -1.96
CA HIS A 248 20.89 -10.65 -2.94
C HIS A 248 19.54 -10.06 -2.55
N GLN A 249 18.93 -10.53 -1.47
CA GLN A 249 17.63 -10.04 -1.00
C GLN A 249 17.64 -8.53 -0.69
N PHE A 250 18.76 -7.98 -0.25
CA PHE A 250 18.92 -6.54 0.02
C PHE A 250 18.74 -5.65 -1.23
N MET A 251 18.74 -6.24 -2.44
CA MET A 251 18.51 -5.55 -3.71
C MET A 251 17.01 -5.43 -4.04
N MET A 252 16.17 -6.10 -3.27
CA MET A 252 14.71 -6.07 -3.40
C MET A 252 14.10 -5.13 -2.35
N ASP A 253 12.84 -4.82 -2.53
CA ASP A 253 11.98 -4.18 -1.54
C ASP A 253 10.61 -4.87 -1.53
N SER A 254 10.04 -5.10 -0.36
CA SER A 254 8.62 -5.48 -0.24
C SER A 254 7.75 -4.22 -0.25
N ALA A 255 6.47 -4.34 -0.63
CA ALA A 255 5.64 -3.15 -0.80
C ALA A 255 4.29 -3.24 -0.11
N GLU A 256 3.30 -3.84 -0.76
CA GLU A 256 1.92 -3.87 -0.32
C GLU A 256 1.63 -5.11 0.50
N ILE A 257 0.74 -4.98 1.50
CA ILE A 257 0.19 -6.09 2.27
C ILE A 257 -1.33 -5.95 2.37
N SER A 258 -2.06 -7.03 2.16
CA SER A 258 -3.50 -7.05 2.29
C SER A 258 -4.00 -8.38 2.85
N LEU A 259 -5.08 -8.35 3.64
CA LEU A 259 -5.86 -9.52 3.99
C LEU A 259 -6.93 -9.77 2.93
N HIS A 260 -7.26 -11.03 2.68
CA HIS A 260 -8.42 -11.36 1.86
C HIS A 260 -9.71 -10.88 2.55
N PRO A 261 -10.60 -10.13 1.86
CA PRO A 261 -11.73 -9.48 2.52
C PRO A 261 -12.82 -10.44 3.03
N LYS A 262 -12.86 -11.69 2.54
CA LYS A 262 -13.88 -12.70 2.89
C LYS A 262 -13.32 -13.99 3.45
N ILE A 263 -12.09 -14.36 3.11
CA ILE A 263 -11.45 -15.58 3.59
C ILE A 263 -10.48 -15.17 4.70
N PRO A 264 -10.71 -15.62 5.94
CA PRO A 264 -9.81 -15.28 7.03
C PRO A 264 -8.46 -16.00 6.86
N ASN A 265 -7.46 -15.48 7.55
CA ASN A 265 -6.16 -16.11 7.71
C ASN A 265 -5.37 -16.32 6.40
N VAL A 266 -5.54 -15.42 5.44
CA VAL A 266 -4.66 -15.32 4.27
C VAL A 266 -4.23 -13.89 4.01
N LEU A 267 -2.91 -13.70 3.87
CA LEU A 267 -2.26 -12.44 3.54
C LEU A 267 -1.65 -12.52 2.15
N TYR A 268 -1.67 -11.40 1.45
CA TYR A 268 -0.99 -11.20 0.17
C TYR A 268 0.03 -10.08 0.34
N VAL A 269 1.25 -10.31 -0.16
CA VAL A 269 2.34 -9.34 -0.05
C VAL A 269 3.08 -9.22 -1.38
N SER A 270 3.25 -8.00 -1.88
CA SER A 270 3.99 -7.77 -3.12
C SER A 270 5.48 -7.57 -2.88
N ASN A 271 6.27 -8.06 -3.82
CA ASN A 271 7.71 -7.84 -3.91
C ASN A 271 8.05 -7.00 -5.13
N ARG A 272 9.17 -6.29 -5.05
CA ARG A 272 9.68 -5.41 -6.09
C ARG A 272 11.12 -5.74 -6.41
N TRP A 273 11.50 -5.56 -7.70
CA TRP A 273 12.87 -5.55 -8.19
C TRP A 273 13.61 -6.89 -8.22
N GLU A 274 12.93 -8.01 -8.05
CA GLU A 274 13.52 -9.33 -8.21
C GLU A 274 14.16 -9.47 -9.60
N ARG A 275 13.43 -9.03 -10.62
CA ARG A 275 13.92 -9.01 -12.00
C ARG A 275 15.17 -8.14 -12.18
N HIS A 276 15.29 -7.04 -11.43
CA HIS A 276 16.39 -6.10 -11.54
C HIS A 276 17.71 -6.59 -10.92
N ILE A 277 17.71 -7.66 -10.13
CA ILE A 277 18.93 -8.19 -9.51
C ILE A 277 20.00 -8.45 -10.57
N THR A 278 19.66 -9.17 -11.64
CA THR A 278 20.61 -9.49 -12.71
C THR A 278 20.92 -8.29 -13.61
N GLN A 279 20.06 -7.30 -13.68
CA GLN A 279 20.28 -6.07 -14.46
C GLN A 279 21.23 -5.11 -13.76
N ARG A 280 21.10 -4.96 -12.44
CA ARG A 280 21.96 -4.08 -11.60
C ARG A 280 23.34 -4.67 -11.41
N GLU A 281 23.40 -6.01 -11.31
CA GLU A 281 24.64 -6.76 -11.08
C GLU A 281 24.81 -7.83 -12.17
N PRO A 282 25.30 -7.46 -13.38
CA PRO A 282 25.39 -8.38 -14.52
C PRO A 282 26.17 -9.67 -14.27
N HIS A 283 27.13 -9.65 -13.32
CA HIS A 283 27.88 -10.85 -12.95
C HIS A 283 27.01 -11.92 -12.28
N LEU A 284 25.82 -11.56 -11.78
CA LEU A 284 24.86 -12.47 -11.16
C LEU A 284 23.98 -13.21 -12.18
N GLN A 285 24.05 -12.89 -13.47
CA GLN A 285 23.26 -13.56 -14.51
C GLN A 285 23.48 -15.08 -14.56
N ASN A 286 24.63 -15.55 -14.12
CA ASN A 286 24.93 -16.98 -14.01
C ASN A 286 24.40 -17.63 -12.72
N VAL A 287 23.91 -16.83 -11.76
CA VAL A 287 23.46 -17.27 -10.44
C VAL A 287 21.93 -17.19 -10.33
N HIS A 288 21.32 -16.26 -11.04
CA HIS A 288 19.88 -16.04 -11.05
C HIS A 288 19.31 -16.24 -12.45
N GLU A 289 18.20 -16.97 -12.51
CA GLU A 289 17.38 -17.00 -13.71
C GLU A 289 16.78 -15.62 -13.95
N GLN A 290 16.80 -15.15 -15.19
CA GLN A 290 16.14 -13.90 -15.55
C GLN A 290 14.62 -14.09 -15.57
N LEU A 291 13.93 -13.60 -14.56
CA LEU A 291 12.50 -13.71 -14.41
C LEU A 291 11.75 -12.70 -15.28
N GLN A 292 10.54 -13.05 -15.69
CA GLN A 292 9.69 -12.16 -16.48
C GLN A 292 9.11 -11.03 -15.66
N GLY A 293 8.83 -11.27 -14.37
CA GLY A 293 8.25 -10.28 -13.45
C GLY A 293 8.44 -10.65 -11.99
N ASP A 294 7.98 -9.78 -11.14
CA ASP A 294 8.03 -9.92 -9.69
C ASP A 294 6.91 -10.84 -9.15
N ALA A 295 6.98 -11.21 -7.89
CA ALA A 295 6.04 -12.14 -7.28
C ALA A 295 5.19 -11.52 -6.17
N ILE A 296 3.99 -12.07 -6.01
CA ILE A 296 3.13 -11.88 -4.84
C ILE A 296 3.30 -13.10 -3.93
N ALA A 297 3.65 -12.89 -2.67
CA ALA A 297 3.62 -13.91 -1.63
C ALA A 297 2.20 -14.10 -1.10
N VAL A 298 1.77 -15.35 -0.99
CA VAL A 298 0.50 -15.76 -0.39
C VAL A 298 0.83 -16.50 0.90
N ILE A 299 0.51 -15.89 2.03
CA ILE A 299 0.82 -16.42 3.36
C ILE A 299 -0.46 -17.00 3.96
N LEU A 300 -0.44 -18.28 4.24
CA LEU A 300 -1.54 -18.98 4.90
C LEU A 300 -1.26 -19.09 6.40
N LEU A 301 -2.19 -18.57 7.19
CA LEU A 301 -2.05 -18.46 8.63
C LEU A 301 -2.84 -19.57 9.34
N SER A 302 -2.44 -19.86 10.58
CA SER A 302 -3.23 -20.68 11.50
C SER A 302 -4.60 -20.05 11.80
N GLY A 303 -5.54 -20.85 12.32
CA GLY A 303 -6.90 -20.39 12.62
C GLY A 303 -6.98 -19.22 13.61
N ASN A 304 -5.95 -19.02 14.44
CA ASN A 304 -5.82 -17.88 15.34
C ASN A 304 -4.98 -16.71 14.77
N GLY A 305 -4.44 -16.87 13.55
CA GLY A 305 -3.63 -15.84 12.88
C GLY A 305 -2.22 -15.65 13.44
N LYS A 306 -1.79 -16.45 14.43
CA LYS A 306 -0.53 -16.23 15.16
C LYS A 306 0.65 -17.07 14.65
N GLU A 307 0.45 -17.87 13.62
CA GLU A 307 1.47 -18.73 13.04
C GLU A 307 1.32 -18.79 11.52
N CYS A 308 2.44 -18.77 10.80
CA CYS A 308 2.46 -19.07 9.37
C CYS A 308 2.47 -20.59 9.18
N GLN A 309 1.50 -21.09 8.43
CA GLN A 309 1.42 -22.52 8.08
C GLN A 309 2.09 -22.84 6.75
N GLU A 310 1.93 -21.94 5.78
CA GLU A 310 2.43 -22.15 4.42
C GLU A 310 2.64 -20.80 3.75
N ILE A 311 3.66 -20.70 2.90
CA ILE A 311 3.88 -19.57 2.00
C ILE A 311 3.99 -20.07 0.57
N LYS A 312 3.27 -19.42 -0.34
CA LYS A 312 3.30 -19.66 -1.78
C LYS A 312 3.66 -18.36 -2.50
N HIS A 313 4.09 -18.47 -3.74
CA HIS A 313 4.37 -17.30 -4.57
C HIS A 313 3.63 -17.38 -5.89
N VAL A 314 2.88 -16.33 -6.22
CA VAL A 314 2.26 -16.14 -7.53
C VAL A 314 3.20 -15.28 -8.37
N ARG A 315 3.75 -15.88 -9.42
CA ARG A 315 4.64 -15.19 -10.37
C ARG A 315 3.80 -14.38 -11.35
N THR A 316 4.12 -13.10 -11.50
CA THR A 316 3.51 -12.23 -12.51
C THR A 316 4.43 -12.00 -13.70
N ASN A 317 3.95 -11.31 -14.74
CA ASN A 317 4.77 -10.76 -15.81
C ASN A 317 5.08 -9.27 -15.60
N LEU A 318 4.73 -8.72 -14.46
CA LEU A 318 4.84 -7.31 -14.13
C LEU A 318 6.16 -7.00 -13.42
N ASP A 319 6.64 -5.79 -13.63
CA ASP A 319 7.92 -5.32 -13.09
C ASP A 319 7.65 -4.21 -12.06
N THR A 320 8.22 -4.38 -10.88
CA THR A 320 8.08 -3.45 -9.75
C THR A 320 6.63 -3.33 -9.27
N ILE A 321 6.12 -4.39 -8.62
CA ILE A 321 4.76 -4.41 -8.07
C ILE A 321 4.69 -3.55 -6.81
N ARG A 322 4.36 -2.26 -6.97
CA ARG A 322 4.22 -1.33 -5.83
C ARG A 322 2.91 -1.50 -5.09
N GLY A 323 1.83 -1.83 -5.80
CA GLY A 323 0.51 -2.03 -5.24
C GLY A 323 -0.34 -3.04 -6.02
N PHE A 324 -1.34 -3.56 -5.34
CA PHE A 324 -2.40 -4.39 -5.91
C PHE A 324 -3.71 -4.09 -5.20
N GLY A 325 -4.84 -4.32 -5.87
CA GLY A 325 -6.17 -4.06 -5.32
C GLY A 325 -7.08 -5.29 -5.39
N LEU A 326 -7.61 -5.71 -4.26
CA LEU A 326 -8.62 -6.76 -4.19
C LEU A 326 -10.01 -6.21 -4.51
N SER A 327 -10.85 -6.98 -5.20
CA SER A 327 -12.27 -6.65 -5.32
C SER A 327 -12.98 -6.85 -3.98
N ASP A 328 -14.08 -6.14 -3.72
CA ASP A 328 -14.83 -6.20 -2.45
C ASP A 328 -15.32 -7.61 -2.09
N ASP A 329 -15.61 -8.42 -3.10
CA ASP A 329 -16.01 -9.82 -2.92
C ASP A 329 -14.83 -10.78 -2.75
N GLY A 330 -13.59 -10.29 -2.91
CA GLY A 330 -12.35 -11.03 -2.81
C GLY A 330 -12.08 -12.01 -3.95
N LYS A 331 -12.93 -12.04 -4.99
CA LYS A 331 -12.77 -13.02 -6.07
C LYS A 331 -11.73 -12.63 -7.11
N PHE A 332 -11.35 -11.36 -7.14
CA PHE A 332 -10.41 -10.84 -8.10
C PHE A 332 -9.38 -9.93 -7.44
N VAL A 333 -8.22 -9.87 -8.05
CA VAL A 333 -7.18 -8.93 -7.70
C VAL A 333 -6.61 -8.33 -8.98
N VAL A 334 -6.44 -7.01 -8.98
CA VAL A 334 -5.67 -6.30 -9.99
C VAL A 334 -4.27 -6.05 -9.45
N VAL A 335 -3.26 -6.38 -10.24
CA VAL A 335 -1.85 -6.14 -9.93
C VAL A 335 -1.29 -5.19 -10.98
N ALA A 336 -0.52 -4.19 -10.54
CA ALA A 336 0.06 -3.17 -11.41
C ALA A 336 1.60 -3.22 -11.38
N GLY A 337 2.21 -3.11 -12.57
CA GLY A 337 3.65 -2.99 -12.75
C GLY A 337 4.06 -1.54 -12.98
N GLN A 338 4.96 -1.03 -12.14
CA GLN A 338 5.40 0.37 -12.21
C GLN A 338 6.41 0.61 -13.34
N GLU A 339 7.49 -0.20 -13.41
CA GLU A 339 8.62 0.08 -14.31
C GLU A 339 8.31 -0.20 -15.79
N ARG A 340 7.64 -1.28 -16.09
CA ARG A 340 7.32 -1.65 -17.48
C ARG A 340 5.92 -1.25 -17.91
N GLY A 341 5.11 -0.76 -16.99
CA GLY A 341 3.70 -0.54 -17.22
C GLY A 341 2.91 -1.85 -17.31
N GLY A 342 1.59 -1.71 -17.43
CA GLY A 342 0.68 -2.84 -17.54
C GLY A 342 0.04 -3.26 -16.23
N ILE A 343 -1.02 -4.00 -16.40
CA ILE A 343 -1.78 -4.60 -15.30
C ILE A 343 -2.15 -6.05 -15.64
N GLU A 344 -2.27 -6.84 -14.61
CA GLU A 344 -2.80 -8.19 -14.67
C GLU A 344 -3.96 -8.34 -13.69
N ILE A 345 -5.00 -9.07 -14.10
CA ILE A 345 -6.13 -9.40 -13.24
C ILE A 345 -6.12 -10.91 -13.04
N TYR A 346 -6.14 -11.31 -11.78
CA TYR A 346 -6.24 -12.71 -11.38
C TYR A 346 -7.59 -12.97 -10.72
N SER A 347 -8.17 -14.14 -10.97
CA SER A 347 -9.23 -14.69 -10.12
C SER A 347 -8.60 -15.40 -8.93
N ILE A 348 -9.20 -15.21 -7.77
CA ILE A 348 -8.83 -15.91 -6.53
C ILE A 348 -9.88 -16.97 -6.25
N SER A 349 -9.44 -18.18 -5.99
CA SER A 349 -10.31 -19.34 -5.74
C SER A 349 -9.72 -20.27 -4.69
N GLY A 350 -10.48 -21.36 -4.39
CA GLY A 350 -10.15 -22.27 -3.31
C GLY A 350 -10.59 -21.76 -1.93
N ASP A 351 -10.81 -22.69 -1.01
CA ASP A 351 -11.31 -22.37 0.36
C ASP A 351 -10.31 -21.53 1.18
N ARG A 352 -9.05 -21.50 0.76
CA ARG A 352 -7.97 -20.75 1.42
C ARG A 352 -7.56 -19.47 0.68
N GLY A 353 -8.18 -19.16 -0.49
CA GLY A 353 -7.82 -17.97 -1.28
C GLY A 353 -6.40 -18.01 -1.87
N ASP A 354 -5.82 -19.18 -2.01
CA ASP A 354 -4.43 -19.39 -2.41
C ASP A 354 -4.25 -19.87 -3.87
N LEU A 355 -5.35 -20.00 -4.59
CA LEU A 355 -5.35 -20.41 -6.00
C LEU A 355 -5.64 -19.19 -6.87
N TRP A 356 -4.59 -18.64 -7.49
CA TRP A 356 -4.68 -17.50 -8.37
C TRP A 356 -4.57 -17.96 -9.82
N THR A 357 -5.52 -17.52 -10.65
CA THR A 357 -5.54 -17.80 -12.09
C THR A 357 -5.58 -16.49 -12.85
N LEU A 358 -4.63 -16.27 -13.77
CA LEU A 358 -4.59 -15.11 -14.62
C LEU A 358 -5.83 -15.08 -15.53
N VAL A 359 -6.61 -13.98 -15.46
CA VAL A 359 -7.86 -13.80 -16.20
C VAL A 359 -7.66 -12.84 -17.37
N ALA A 360 -6.98 -11.72 -17.13
CA ALA A 360 -6.82 -10.68 -18.14
C ALA A 360 -5.48 -9.95 -17.97
N ILE A 361 -4.95 -9.45 -19.09
CA ILE A 361 -3.73 -8.65 -19.17
C ILE A 361 -4.00 -7.43 -20.04
N LEU A 362 -3.47 -6.28 -19.60
CA LEU A 362 -3.33 -5.10 -20.45
C LEU A 362 -1.91 -4.54 -20.28
N SER A 363 -1.09 -4.72 -21.30
CA SER A 363 0.31 -4.26 -21.33
C SER A 363 0.59 -3.24 -22.44
N GLU A 364 -0.28 -3.16 -23.44
CA GLU A 364 -0.14 -2.22 -24.55
C GLU A 364 -1.06 -1.01 -24.38
N GLY A 365 -0.60 0.15 -24.81
CA GLY A 365 -1.36 1.41 -24.73
C GLY A 365 -1.42 2.04 -23.34
N LEU A 366 -0.68 1.49 -22.35
CA LEU A 366 -0.48 2.07 -21.04
C LEU A 366 0.97 2.58 -20.91
N ASP A 367 1.09 3.80 -20.39
CA ASP A 367 2.40 4.32 -19.98
C ASP A 367 2.91 3.56 -18.75
N SER A 368 4.23 3.51 -18.58
CA SER A 368 4.86 3.08 -17.33
C SER A 368 4.51 4.00 -16.16
N GLY A 369 4.98 3.65 -14.97
CA GLY A 369 4.77 4.48 -13.77
C GLY A 369 3.47 4.19 -13.01
N ILE A 370 2.76 3.09 -13.29
CA ILE A 370 1.53 2.74 -12.58
C ILE A 370 1.89 2.34 -11.14
N LYS A 371 1.47 3.14 -10.17
CA LYS A 371 1.69 2.86 -8.74
C LYS A 371 0.48 2.25 -8.06
N HIS A 372 -0.71 2.56 -8.52
CA HIS A 372 -1.96 2.14 -7.88
C HIS A 372 -3.06 1.84 -8.90
N ALA A 373 -3.89 0.85 -8.59
CA ALA A 373 -5.07 0.46 -9.36
C ALA A 373 -6.22 0.19 -8.40
N VAL A 374 -7.35 0.89 -8.61
CA VAL A 374 -8.53 0.83 -7.73
C VAL A 374 -9.74 0.32 -8.51
N TRP A 375 -10.50 -0.60 -7.91
CA TRP A 375 -11.82 -1.01 -8.37
C TRP A 375 -12.84 0.11 -8.11
N LEU A 376 -13.65 0.42 -9.15
CA LEU A 376 -14.72 1.44 -9.12
C LEU A 376 -16.11 0.77 -9.15
#